data_6820da099a3b944b0a2fec37d60404d5
#
_entry.id   6820da099a3b944b0a2fec37d60404d5
#
_cell.length_a   1.000
_cell.length_b   1.000
_cell.length_c   1.000
_cell.angle_alpha   90.00
_cell.angle_beta   90.00
_cell.angle_gamma   90.00
#
_symmetry.space_group_name_H-M   'P 1'
#
loop_
_entity.id
_entity.type
_entity.pdbx_description
1 polymer ?
#
loop_
_entity_poly.entity_id
_entity_poly.type
_entity_poly.pdbx_seq_one_letter_code
_entity_poly.pdbx_strand_id
1 'polypeptide(L)'
;MLAAPAAAVLTGPEETRPEETKPEETQPEETQPEETSAGETEPEETQWHGANAGEGAEIIRNLTTFQLGDAAYVYQNFSKQTPDDYAAVLNALVQALDGTGITVVSAPPPTAVGIMIEEQYQESLNSVSQRKILDYLESRLDDRIVKVDTVSALLAHNEEYLFFRTDHHWTALGAYYSYRATCEALGMTPVELSDMEEWNLGEFRGSLTGRVSRPNKLRSDELIAYRPAGELTRWVIQPNGWKYERPFFNYWEGMDILSKYAVFGGDDPMVMVCNASLEDAPACVILRDSFANCFVPFLTQNFGTIYTFDYRTYSGTPVIQQLEELKPDYIILMPYITAIEDLMGPEYFSRVLFGQQIG
;
A
#
# COMPACT_ATOMS: atom_id res chain seq x y z
N MET A 1 -0.63 -5.80 -52.92
CA MET A 1 -1.11 -4.47 -53.31
C MET A 1 -2.61 -4.42 -53.03
N LEU A 2 -3.01 -3.80 -51.97
CA LEU A 2 -4.38 -3.33 -51.75
C LEU A 2 -4.27 -2.15 -50.76
N ALA A 3 -4.76 -1.02 -51.20
CA ALA A 3 -4.63 0.28 -50.56
C ALA A 3 -5.61 0.44 -49.40
N ALA A 4 -5.19 1.12 -48.33
CA ALA A 4 -6.05 1.58 -47.24
C ALA A 4 -6.84 2.82 -47.67
N PRO A 5 -8.10 3.00 -47.19
CA PRO A 5 -8.85 4.21 -47.43
C PRO A 5 -8.53 5.30 -46.39
N ALA A 6 -8.53 6.55 -46.88
CA ALA A 6 -8.29 7.79 -46.15
C ALA A 6 -9.41 8.08 -45.14
N ALA A 7 -9.04 8.60 -43.97
CA ALA A 7 -9.95 9.12 -42.95
C ALA A 7 -10.48 10.51 -43.38
N ALA A 8 -11.81 10.67 -43.35
CA ALA A 8 -12.49 11.93 -43.54
C ALA A 8 -12.52 12.75 -42.25
N VAL A 9 -12.09 14.01 -42.33
CA VAL A 9 -12.19 15.02 -41.28
C VAL A 9 -13.62 15.59 -41.29
N LEU A 10 -14.36 15.39 -40.22
CA LEU A 10 -15.65 16.06 -40.00
C LEU A 10 -15.41 17.30 -39.12
N THR A 11 -15.63 18.48 -39.72
CA THR A 11 -15.73 19.77 -39.03
C THR A 11 -17.14 19.90 -38.44
N GLY A 12 -17.26 20.00 -37.10
CA GLY A 12 -18.51 20.33 -36.40
C GLY A 12 -18.69 21.85 -36.26
N PRO A 13 -19.91 22.34 -36.05
CA PRO A 13 -20.22 23.77 -36.07
C PRO A 13 -19.82 24.46 -34.74
N GLU A 14 -19.46 25.73 -34.92
CA GLU A 14 -19.08 26.72 -33.91
C GLU A 14 -20.30 27.07 -33.04
N GLU A 15 -20.28 26.75 -31.72
CA GLU A 15 -21.28 27.20 -30.77
C GLU A 15 -20.88 28.54 -30.14
N THR A 16 -21.73 29.53 -30.34
CA THR A 16 -21.64 30.87 -29.75
C THR A 16 -21.95 30.85 -28.27
N ARG A 17 -21.03 31.39 -27.45
CA ARG A 17 -21.09 31.55 -26.01
C ARG A 17 -22.03 32.70 -25.63
N PRO A 18 -22.93 32.57 -24.65
CA PRO A 18 -23.68 33.68 -24.10
C PRO A 18 -22.84 34.53 -23.14
N GLU A 19 -23.01 35.85 -23.18
CA GLU A 19 -22.44 36.84 -22.27
C GLU A 19 -23.00 36.66 -20.85
N GLU A 20 -22.14 36.47 -19.86
CA GLU A 20 -22.50 36.51 -18.44
C GLU A 20 -22.53 37.97 -17.96
N THR A 21 -23.69 38.42 -17.51
CA THR A 21 -23.88 39.65 -16.75
C THR A 21 -23.40 39.52 -15.32
N LYS A 22 -22.51 40.42 -14.91
CA LYS A 22 -21.92 40.56 -13.56
C LYS A 22 -22.94 41.09 -12.57
N PRO A 23 -23.10 40.48 -11.36
CA PRO A 23 -23.86 41.09 -10.29
C PRO A 23 -23.05 42.14 -9.54
N GLU A 24 -23.73 43.18 -9.12
CA GLU A 24 -23.26 44.33 -8.39
C GLU A 24 -22.89 43.95 -6.94
N GLU A 25 -21.68 44.30 -6.49
CA GLU A 25 -21.21 44.10 -5.10
C GLU A 25 -21.82 45.17 -4.17
N THR A 26 -22.63 44.75 -3.20
CA THR A 26 -22.94 45.54 -2.01
C THR A 26 -21.93 45.23 -0.92
N GLN A 27 -21.16 46.24 -0.49
CA GLN A 27 -20.25 46.20 0.67
C GLN A 27 -21.04 46.14 1.98
N PRO A 28 -20.67 45.28 2.97
CA PRO A 28 -21.09 45.42 4.35
C PRO A 28 -20.12 46.32 5.13
N GLU A 29 -20.69 47.13 6.02
CA GLU A 29 -20.06 48.03 6.94
C GLU A 29 -19.11 47.32 7.93
N GLU A 30 -17.87 47.80 8.04
CA GLU A 30 -16.86 47.36 9.01
C GLU A 30 -17.27 47.81 10.43
N THR A 31 -17.56 46.85 11.31
CA THR A 31 -17.48 47.04 12.77
C THR A 31 -16.14 46.44 13.24
N GLN A 32 -15.25 47.29 13.73
CA GLN A 32 -13.99 46.90 14.39
C GLN A 32 -14.30 46.21 15.73
N PRO A 33 -13.72 45.03 16.03
CA PRO A 33 -13.59 44.52 17.37
C PRO A 33 -12.30 45.02 18.04
N GLU A 34 -12.43 45.38 19.31
CA GLU A 34 -11.37 45.81 20.22
C GLU A 34 -10.22 44.73 20.28
N GLU A 35 -8.98 45.21 20.12
CA GLU A 35 -7.79 44.40 20.34
C GLU A 35 -7.64 44.01 21.82
N THR A 36 -7.92 42.76 22.16
CA THR A 36 -7.36 42.12 23.34
C THR A 36 -6.03 41.44 22.93
N SER A 37 -4.95 42.06 23.31
CA SER A 37 -3.59 41.51 23.24
C SER A 37 -3.49 40.23 24.09
N ALA A 38 -3.78 39.07 23.45
CA ALA A 38 -3.31 37.80 23.93
C ALA A 38 -1.97 37.56 23.22
N GLY A 39 -0.88 37.43 24.00
CA GLY A 39 0.44 37.17 23.45
C GLY A 39 0.43 35.92 22.59
N GLU A 40 0.69 36.11 21.31
CA GLU A 40 1.05 35.01 20.41
C GLU A 40 2.40 34.44 20.89
N THR A 41 2.36 33.36 21.65
CA THR A 41 3.52 32.46 21.71
C THR A 41 3.66 31.90 20.30
N GLU A 42 4.71 32.33 19.60
CA GLU A 42 5.16 31.63 18.39
C GLU A 42 5.20 30.12 18.72
N PRO A 43 4.66 29.22 17.86
CA PRO A 43 4.78 27.80 18.10
C PRO A 43 6.27 27.49 18.15
N GLU A 44 6.71 26.87 19.26
CA GLU A 44 8.07 26.35 19.40
C GLU A 44 8.40 25.59 18.10
N GLU A 45 9.55 25.94 17.49
CA GLU A 45 10.07 25.23 16.33
C GLU A 45 10.13 23.73 16.69
N THR A 46 9.22 22.97 16.11
CA THR A 46 9.11 21.54 16.36
C THR A 46 10.37 20.87 15.81
N GLN A 47 11.21 20.38 16.71
CA GLN A 47 12.36 19.54 16.35
C GLN A 47 11.83 18.16 15.90
N TRP A 48 12.04 17.84 14.64
CA TRP A 48 11.63 16.56 14.05
C TRP A 48 12.73 15.52 14.31
N HIS A 49 12.39 14.49 15.09
CA HIS A 49 13.25 13.35 15.38
C HIS A 49 12.77 12.10 14.61
N GLY A 50 12.74 12.19 13.29
CA GLY A 50 12.50 11.02 12.45
C GLY A 50 13.79 10.65 11.69
N ALA A 51 14.00 9.39 11.38
CA ALA A 51 15.21 8.88 10.72
C ALA A 51 15.59 9.62 9.42
N ASN A 52 14.66 10.41 8.85
CA ASN A 52 14.82 11.12 7.58
C ASN A 52 14.67 12.64 7.67
N ALA A 53 14.45 13.22 8.86
CA ALA A 53 14.32 14.68 9.03
C ALA A 53 15.38 15.18 9.98
N GLY A 54 16.38 15.91 9.46
CA GLY A 54 17.31 16.70 10.29
C GLY A 54 16.60 17.84 11.00
N GLU A 55 17.16 18.35 12.11
CA GLU A 55 16.66 19.53 12.83
C GLU A 55 16.39 20.71 11.86
N GLY A 56 15.21 21.34 11.96
CA GLY A 56 14.83 22.49 11.14
C GLY A 56 14.52 22.17 9.67
N ALA A 57 14.14 20.95 9.35
CA ALA A 57 13.80 20.55 7.99
C ALA A 57 12.58 21.33 7.45
N GLU A 58 12.75 21.97 6.28
CA GLU A 58 11.69 22.70 5.58
C GLU A 58 10.57 21.75 5.13
N ILE A 59 9.31 22.08 5.46
CA ILE A 59 8.14 21.36 4.96
C ILE A 59 7.68 21.99 3.64
N ILE A 60 7.68 21.21 2.56
CA ILE A 60 7.23 21.66 1.23
C ILE A 60 5.96 20.90 0.88
N ARG A 61 4.80 21.57 0.92
CA ARG A 61 3.49 20.98 0.72
C ARG A 61 3.09 20.94 -0.75
N ASN A 62 2.46 19.85 -1.17
CA ASN A 62 1.78 19.67 -2.45
C ASN A 62 0.34 19.19 -2.19
N LEU A 63 -0.42 18.95 -3.25
CA LEU A 63 -1.83 18.55 -3.15
C LEU A 63 -2.02 17.21 -2.39
N THR A 64 -1.25 16.20 -2.73
CA THR A 64 -1.39 14.83 -2.18
C THR A 64 -0.15 14.35 -1.42
N THR A 65 0.93 15.15 -1.43
CA THR A 65 2.23 14.79 -0.86
C THR A 65 2.85 15.99 -0.16
N PHE A 66 3.84 15.72 0.68
CA PHE A 66 4.74 16.75 1.19
C PHE A 66 6.18 16.23 1.24
N GLN A 67 7.13 17.15 1.25
CA GLN A 67 8.54 16.86 1.53
C GLN A 67 8.89 17.36 2.91
N LEU A 68 9.65 16.57 3.65
CA LEU A 68 10.25 16.92 4.91
C LEU A 68 11.72 16.50 4.86
N GLY A 69 12.64 17.46 4.94
CA GLY A 69 14.06 17.19 4.75
C GLY A 69 14.36 16.64 3.36
N ASP A 70 14.96 15.47 3.31
CA ASP A 70 15.38 14.76 2.09
C ASP A 70 14.41 13.64 1.65
N ALA A 71 13.23 13.56 2.26
CA ALA A 71 12.21 12.53 2.00
C ALA A 71 10.85 13.12 1.59
N ALA A 72 10.07 12.34 0.86
CA ALA A 72 8.71 12.66 0.46
C ALA A 72 7.71 11.71 1.14
N TYR A 73 6.52 12.24 1.44
CA TYR A 73 5.45 11.54 2.14
C TYR A 73 4.11 11.75 1.44
N VAL A 74 3.21 10.79 1.59
CA VAL A 74 1.79 10.91 1.19
C VAL A 74 0.98 11.24 2.43
N TYR A 75 0.04 12.18 2.33
CA TYR A 75 -0.87 12.49 3.43
C TYR A 75 -1.76 11.30 3.76
N GLN A 76 -2.11 11.15 5.05
CA GLN A 76 -3.08 10.18 5.52
C GLN A 76 -4.37 10.89 5.95
N ASN A 77 -5.45 10.65 5.23
CA ASN A 77 -6.80 11.08 5.61
C ASN A 77 -7.50 9.99 6.43
N PHE A 78 -8.66 10.32 6.99
CA PHE A 78 -9.52 9.36 7.67
C PHE A 78 -10.99 9.70 7.48
N SER A 79 -11.75 8.70 7.06
CA SER A 79 -13.22 8.68 7.04
C SER A 79 -13.68 7.38 7.72
N LYS A 80 -14.70 7.42 8.56
CA LYS A 80 -15.19 6.19 9.21
C LYS A 80 -15.94 5.27 8.26
N GLN A 81 -16.50 5.81 7.20
CA GLN A 81 -17.33 5.02 6.27
C GLN A 81 -16.52 3.93 5.58
N THR A 82 -15.36 4.24 5.05
CA THR A 82 -14.57 3.29 4.27
C THR A 82 -13.97 2.15 5.09
N PRO A 83 -13.41 2.34 6.30
CA PRO A 83 -13.06 1.25 7.20
C PRO A 83 -14.26 0.39 7.63
N ASP A 84 -15.45 0.98 7.84
CA ASP A 84 -16.68 0.22 8.15
C ASP A 84 -17.07 -0.68 6.98
N ASP A 85 -17.02 -0.18 5.74
CA ASP A 85 -17.32 -0.95 4.53
C ASP A 85 -16.27 -2.06 4.32
N TYR A 86 -14.98 -1.75 4.54
CA TYR A 86 -13.92 -2.75 4.48
C TYR A 86 -14.11 -3.85 5.55
N ALA A 87 -14.42 -3.47 6.79
CA ALA A 87 -14.72 -4.43 7.85
C ALA A 87 -15.93 -5.31 7.52
N ALA A 88 -16.98 -4.75 6.90
CA ALA A 88 -18.13 -5.51 6.46
C ALA A 88 -17.75 -6.61 5.45
N VAL A 89 -16.84 -6.32 4.51
CA VAL A 89 -16.32 -7.32 3.54
C VAL A 89 -15.57 -8.44 4.25
N LEU A 90 -14.69 -8.13 5.20
CA LEU A 90 -13.93 -9.14 5.95
C LEU A 90 -14.84 -9.99 6.84
N ASN A 91 -15.82 -9.36 7.51
CA ASN A 91 -16.79 -10.07 8.34
C ASN A 91 -17.67 -11.00 7.50
N ALA A 92 -18.08 -10.58 6.29
CA ALA A 92 -18.79 -11.43 5.34
C ALA A 92 -17.92 -12.60 4.86
N LEU A 93 -16.62 -12.38 4.65
CA LEU A 93 -15.68 -13.44 4.25
C LEU A 93 -15.58 -14.52 5.34
N VAL A 94 -15.36 -14.12 6.59
CA VAL A 94 -15.30 -15.07 7.71
C VAL A 94 -16.58 -15.88 7.87
N GLN A 95 -17.75 -15.27 7.61
CA GLN A 95 -19.02 -15.99 7.63
C GLN A 95 -19.16 -16.97 6.48
N ALA A 96 -18.72 -16.58 5.27
CA ALA A 96 -18.76 -17.47 4.10
C ALA A 96 -17.81 -18.68 4.24
N LEU A 97 -16.76 -18.55 5.05
CA LEU A 97 -15.76 -19.58 5.32
C LEU A 97 -16.05 -20.42 6.57
N ASP A 98 -17.21 -20.22 7.21
CA ASP A 98 -17.54 -20.96 8.44
C ASP A 98 -17.52 -22.47 8.19
N GLY A 99 -16.83 -23.22 9.06
CA GLY A 99 -16.66 -24.67 8.97
C GLY A 99 -15.66 -25.16 7.91
N THR A 100 -14.99 -24.28 7.14
CA THR A 100 -13.98 -24.68 6.14
C THR A 100 -12.60 -24.96 6.74
N GLY A 101 -12.31 -24.43 7.93
CA GLY A 101 -10.99 -24.47 8.55
C GLY A 101 -10.03 -23.39 8.03
N ILE A 102 -10.44 -22.56 7.05
CA ILE A 102 -9.61 -21.48 6.51
C ILE A 102 -9.58 -20.29 7.47
N THR A 103 -8.39 -19.80 7.79
CA THR A 103 -8.19 -18.65 8.67
C THR A 103 -8.14 -17.35 7.87
N VAL A 104 -8.95 -16.36 8.26
CA VAL A 104 -8.91 -15.01 7.68
C VAL A 104 -7.98 -14.12 8.49
N VAL A 105 -7.11 -13.39 7.82
CA VAL A 105 -6.07 -12.55 8.41
C VAL A 105 -6.18 -11.12 7.84
N SER A 106 -6.19 -10.11 8.71
CA SER A 106 -6.09 -8.70 8.35
C SER A 106 -4.70 -8.18 8.71
N ALA A 107 -3.93 -7.78 7.70
CA ALA A 107 -2.54 -7.34 7.87
C ALA A 107 -2.24 -6.07 7.03
N PRO A 108 -2.94 -4.94 7.26
CA PRO A 108 -2.77 -3.75 6.44
C PRO A 108 -1.42 -3.08 6.69
N PRO A 109 -0.55 -2.91 5.66
CA PRO A 109 0.70 -2.18 5.79
C PRO A 109 0.49 -0.70 6.12
N PRO A 110 1.22 -0.13 7.08
CA PRO A 110 1.27 1.30 7.28
C PRO A 110 2.08 1.99 6.16
N THR A 111 2.00 3.31 6.10
CA THR A 111 2.82 4.12 5.20
C THR A 111 3.84 4.96 5.97
N ALA A 112 4.83 5.52 5.26
CA ALA A 112 5.93 6.28 5.85
C ALA A 112 5.46 7.37 6.83
N VAL A 113 4.37 8.08 6.55
CA VAL A 113 3.88 9.15 7.43
C VAL A 113 3.46 8.65 8.81
N GLY A 114 2.93 7.43 8.90
CA GLY A 114 2.48 6.85 10.16
C GLY A 114 3.60 6.29 11.03
N ILE A 115 4.76 5.98 10.45
CA ILE A 115 5.88 5.31 11.13
C ILE A 115 7.07 6.23 11.31
N MET A 116 7.44 6.98 10.25
CA MET A 116 8.65 7.79 10.24
C MET A 116 8.43 9.20 10.80
N ILE A 117 7.18 9.59 11.08
CA ILE A 117 6.81 10.87 11.66
C ILE A 117 6.10 10.62 12.99
N GLU A 118 6.62 11.22 14.06
CA GLU A 118 6.02 11.10 15.39
C GLU A 118 4.54 11.51 15.38
N GLU A 119 3.70 10.75 16.08
CA GLU A 119 2.23 10.91 16.05
C GLU A 119 1.78 12.34 16.40
N GLN A 120 2.45 12.98 17.36
CA GLN A 120 2.13 14.35 17.80
C GLN A 120 2.27 15.40 16.69
N TYR A 121 3.04 15.12 15.63
CA TYR A 121 3.25 16.04 14.51
C TYR A 121 2.39 15.72 13.29
N GLN A 122 1.80 14.52 13.22
CA GLN A 122 1.06 14.07 12.05
C GLN A 122 -0.15 14.97 11.77
N GLU A 123 -0.87 15.42 12.81
CA GLU A 123 -2.04 16.30 12.65
C GLU A 123 -1.64 17.66 12.05
N SER A 124 -0.52 18.25 12.48
CA SER A 124 -0.01 19.51 11.93
C SER A 124 0.40 19.39 10.45
N LEU A 125 0.65 18.16 9.99
CA LEU A 125 0.93 17.79 8.61
C LEU A 125 -0.32 17.35 7.84
N ASN A 126 -1.53 17.62 8.37
CA ASN A 126 -2.80 17.16 7.79
C ASN A 126 -2.84 15.63 7.58
N SER A 127 -2.27 14.88 8.51
CA SER A 127 -2.28 13.41 8.48
C SER A 127 -2.83 12.87 9.80
N VAL A 128 -3.74 11.89 9.70
CA VAL A 128 -4.30 11.22 10.86
C VAL A 128 -3.38 10.08 11.29
N SER A 129 -3.28 9.85 12.61
CA SER A 129 -2.53 8.72 13.15
C SER A 129 -3.04 7.38 12.59
N GLN A 130 -2.13 6.64 11.96
CA GLN A 130 -2.45 5.32 11.41
C GLN A 130 -2.72 4.29 12.51
N ARG A 131 -2.17 4.48 13.73
CA ARG A 131 -2.54 3.69 14.88
C ARG A 131 -4.03 3.83 15.20
N LYS A 132 -4.56 5.07 15.22
CA LYS A 132 -5.99 5.32 15.46
C LYS A 132 -6.89 4.72 14.36
N ILE A 133 -6.43 4.73 13.11
CA ILE A 133 -7.14 4.11 11.99
C ILE A 133 -7.20 2.59 12.18
N LEU A 134 -6.06 1.97 12.50
CA LEU A 134 -5.98 0.53 12.70
C LEU A 134 -6.81 0.10 13.92
N ASP A 135 -6.71 0.80 15.06
CA ASP A 135 -7.54 0.54 16.25
C ASP A 135 -9.03 0.63 15.94
N TYR A 136 -9.43 1.64 15.17
CA TYR A 136 -10.83 1.77 14.74
C TYR A 136 -11.26 0.58 13.87
N LEU A 137 -10.48 0.24 12.85
CA LEU A 137 -10.76 -0.89 11.97
C LEU A 137 -10.87 -2.19 12.78
N GLU A 138 -9.90 -2.49 13.63
CA GLU A 138 -9.87 -3.70 14.44
C GLU A 138 -11.08 -3.84 15.37
N SER A 139 -11.60 -2.69 15.86
CA SER A 139 -12.83 -2.67 16.66
C SER A 139 -14.09 -3.07 15.90
N ARG A 140 -14.03 -3.07 14.56
CA ARG A 140 -15.15 -3.40 13.67
C ARG A 140 -15.08 -4.83 13.11
N LEU A 141 -13.93 -5.49 13.25
CA LEU A 141 -13.68 -6.84 12.74
C LEU A 141 -14.24 -7.91 13.68
N ASP A 142 -14.79 -8.97 13.09
CA ASP A 142 -15.19 -10.20 13.79
C ASP A 142 -14.00 -10.79 14.56
N ASP A 143 -14.25 -11.35 15.75
CA ASP A 143 -13.20 -11.89 16.62
C ASP A 143 -12.50 -13.13 16.04
N ARG A 144 -13.09 -13.79 15.05
CA ARG A 144 -12.48 -14.91 14.30
C ARG A 144 -11.40 -14.46 13.33
N ILE A 145 -11.31 -13.16 13.01
CA ILE A 145 -10.27 -12.62 12.13
C ILE A 145 -9.00 -12.42 12.93
N VAL A 146 -7.90 -12.99 12.46
CA VAL A 146 -6.57 -12.71 13.00
C VAL A 146 -6.16 -11.30 12.60
N LYS A 147 -5.90 -10.45 13.60
CA LYS A 147 -5.53 -9.04 13.43
C LYS A 147 -4.03 -8.91 13.63
N VAL A 148 -3.31 -8.46 12.61
CA VAL A 148 -1.86 -8.27 12.66
C VAL A 148 -1.55 -6.81 12.95
N ASP A 149 -0.94 -6.51 14.08
CA ASP A 149 -0.54 -5.15 14.44
C ASP A 149 0.75 -4.73 13.69
N THR A 150 0.58 -4.44 12.42
CA THR A 150 1.67 -4.00 11.54
C THR A 150 2.22 -2.63 11.92
N VAL A 151 1.40 -1.76 12.51
CA VAL A 151 1.81 -0.40 12.94
C VAL A 151 2.78 -0.50 14.12
N SER A 152 2.43 -1.21 15.19
CA SER A 152 3.32 -1.35 16.35
C SER A 152 4.61 -2.11 15.99
N ALA A 153 4.51 -3.11 15.11
CA ALA A 153 5.68 -3.85 14.64
C ALA A 153 6.72 -2.94 13.96
N LEU A 154 6.27 -2.00 13.11
CA LEU A 154 7.18 -1.07 12.46
C LEU A 154 7.61 0.09 13.37
N LEU A 155 6.73 0.59 14.24
CA LEU A 155 7.08 1.63 15.21
C LEU A 155 8.19 1.21 16.17
N ALA A 156 8.27 -0.08 16.52
CA ALA A 156 9.34 -0.63 17.33
C ALA A 156 10.75 -0.52 16.69
N HIS A 157 10.80 -0.23 15.39
CA HIS A 157 12.00 -0.16 14.56
C HIS A 157 12.10 1.15 13.75
N ASN A 158 11.36 2.20 14.14
CA ASN A 158 11.25 3.44 13.37
C ASN A 158 12.56 4.24 13.23
N GLU A 159 13.61 3.89 13.97
CA GLU A 159 14.97 4.43 13.80
C GLU A 159 15.72 3.79 12.61
N GLU A 160 15.19 2.70 12.05
CA GLU A 160 15.79 1.98 10.93
C GLU A 160 15.23 2.48 9.59
N TYR A 161 15.87 2.06 8.48
CA TYR A 161 15.47 2.47 7.13
C TYR A 161 14.30 1.63 6.62
N LEU A 162 13.09 1.88 7.15
CA LEU A 162 11.89 1.08 6.87
C LEU A 162 11.11 1.51 5.63
N PHE A 163 11.26 2.77 5.19
CA PHE A 163 10.55 3.31 4.03
C PHE A 163 11.51 4.03 3.10
N PHE A 164 11.25 3.96 1.81
CA PHE A 164 11.97 4.74 0.81
C PHE A 164 11.67 6.24 0.97
N ARG A 165 12.66 7.08 0.67
CA ARG A 165 12.53 8.55 0.67
C ARG A 165 11.86 9.07 -0.58
N THR A 166 12.06 8.36 -1.69
CA THR A 166 11.60 8.77 -3.03
C THR A 166 10.42 7.96 -3.55
N ASP A 167 9.97 6.97 -2.76
CA ASP A 167 8.84 6.11 -3.09
C ASP A 167 7.85 5.98 -1.93
N HIS A 168 6.60 5.64 -2.23
CA HIS A 168 5.56 5.47 -1.22
C HIS A 168 5.60 4.12 -0.51
N HIS A 169 6.37 3.17 -1.01
CA HIS A 169 6.47 1.83 -0.40
C HIS A 169 7.45 1.80 0.77
N TRP A 170 7.30 0.81 1.60
CA TRP A 170 8.32 0.37 2.52
C TRP A 170 9.53 -0.25 1.79
N THR A 171 10.65 -0.34 2.48
CA THR A 171 11.80 -1.15 2.06
C THR A 171 11.52 -2.63 2.32
N ALA A 172 12.39 -3.52 1.83
CA ALA A 172 12.30 -4.93 2.19
C ALA A 172 12.50 -5.16 3.70
N LEU A 173 13.24 -4.28 4.39
CA LEU A 173 13.37 -4.34 5.85
C LEU A 173 12.04 -4.01 6.56
N GLY A 174 11.31 -2.99 6.10
CA GLY A 174 9.97 -2.68 6.61
C GLY A 174 8.98 -3.82 6.38
N ALA A 175 9.01 -4.42 5.18
CA ALA A 175 8.21 -5.60 4.87
C ALA A 175 8.57 -6.80 5.76
N TYR A 176 9.85 -6.98 6.09
CA TYR A 176 10.32 -8.02 6.99
C TYR A 176 9.72 -7.93 8.39
N TYR A 177 9.68 -6.75 9.00
CA TYR A 177 9.07 -6.59 10.32
C TYR A 177 7.55 -6.86 10.30
N SER A 178 6.87 -6.47 9.23
CA SER A 178 5.46 -6.84 9.04
C SER A 178 5.27 -8.35 8.87
N TYR A 179 6.19 -9.02 8.15
CA TYR A 179 6.20 -10.47 8.02
C TYR A 179 6.41 -11.16 9.38
N ARG A 180 7.34 -10.68 10.21
CA ARG A 180 7.55 -11.23 11.56
C ARG A 180 6.27 -11.13 12.39
N ALA A 181 5.64 -9.96 12.41
CA ALA A 181 4.37 -9.77 13.11
C ALA A 181 3.26 -10.70 12.59
N THR A 182 3.23 -10.93 11.28
CA THR A 182 2.29 -11.88 10.67
C THR A 182 2.56 -13.32 11.14
N CYS A 183 3.81 -13.76 11.13
CA CYS A 183 4.19 -15.07 11.65
C CYS A 183 3.81 -15.22 13.13
N GLU A 184 4.12 -14.24 13.96
CA GLU A 184 3.78 -14.24 15.40
C GLU A 184 2.26 -14.37 15.61
N ALA A 185 1.47 -13.59 14.87
CA ALA A 185 0.00 -13.65 14.95
C ALA A 185 -0.57 -15.01 14.51
N LEU A 186 0.13 -15.71 13.61
CA LEU A 186 -0.25 -17.04 13.10
C LEU A 186 0.38 -18.18 13.92
N GLY A 187 1.19 -17.90 14.95
CA GLY A 187 1.91 -18.91 15.70
C GLY A 187 3.01 -19.63 14.90
N MET A 188 3.53 -18.99 13.85
CA MET A 188 4.60 -19.48 13.00
C MET A 188 5.95 -18.92 13.47
N THR A 189 7.04 -19.62 13.20
CA THR A 189 8.41 -19.11 13.43
C THR A 189 8.85 -18.34 12.19
N PRO A 190 9.15 -17.03 12.29
CA PRO A 190 9.70 -16.29 11.16
C PRO A 190 11.13 -16.74 10.87
N VAL A 191 11.56 -16.63 9.59
CA VAL A 191 12.98 -16.77 9.23
C VAL A 191 13.73 -15.56 9.78
N GLU A 192 14.96 -15.77 10.27
CA GLU A 192 15.82 -14.65 10.65
C GLU A 192 16.41 -13.99 9.38
N LEU A 193 16.49 -12.65 9.39
CA LEU A 193 17.00 -11.90 8.22
C LEU A 193 18.43 -12.27 7.87
N SER A 194 19.24 -12.63 8.88
CA SER A 194 20.61 -13.13 8.72
C SER A 194 20.73 -14.45 7.95
N ASP A 195 19.64 -15.22 7.86
CA ASP A 195 19.58 -16.49 7.14
C ASP A 195 19.20 -16.31 5.66
N MET A 196 18.92 -15.06 5.25
CA MET A 196 18.62 -14.71 3.86
C MET A 196 19.80 -14.00 3.20
N GLU A 197 19.99 -14.23 1.91
CA GLU A 197 21.03 -13.53 1.14
C GLU A 197 20.59 -12.09 0.85
N GLU A 198 21.30 -11.12 1.44
CA GLU A 198 21.10 -9.71 1.09
C GLU A 198 21.60 -9.44 -0.33
N TRP A 199 20.76 -8.81 -1.13
CA TRP A 199 21.05 -8.43 -2.50
C TRP A 199 20.87 -6.94 -2.71
N ASN A 200 21.99 -6.21 -2.70
CA ASN A 200 21.99 -4.78 -2.97
C ASN A 200 21.88 -4.54 -4.48
N LEU A 201 20.80 -3.88 -4.89
CA LEU A 201 20.48 -3.55 -6.27
C LEU A 201 20.92 -2.12 -6.66
N GLY A 202 21.52 -1.37 -5.70
CA GLY A 202 22.04 -0.03 -5.88
C GLY A 202 20.97 1.04 -5.93
N GLU A 203 21.31 2.19 -6.51
CA GLU A 203 20.49 3.41 -6.50
C GLU A 203 19.07 3.17 -7.04
N PHE A 204 18.09 3.75 -6.31
CA PHE A 204 16.67 3.75 -6.63
C PHE A 204 16.08 5.15 -6.44
N ARG A 205 15.16 5.52 -7.33
CA ARG A 205 14.31 6.70 -7.23
C ARG A 205 12.89 6.34 -7.62
N GLY A 206 11.99 6.40 -6.65
CA GLY A 206 10.63 5.90 -6.84
C GLY A 206 9.62 6.95 -7.28
N SER A 207 8.37 6.53 -7.19
CA SER A 207 7.19 7.21 -7.72
C SER A 207 6.92 8.61 -7.14
N LEU A 208 7.41 8.92 -5.94
CA LEU A 208 7.23 10.22 -5.31
C LEU A 208 8.14 11.29 -5.92
N THR A 209 9.23 10.90 -6.60
CA THR A 209 10.13 11.84 -7.30
C THR A 209 9.37 12.73 -8.30
N GLY A 210 8.36 12.17 -8.99
CA GLY A 210 7.51 12.91 -9.94
C GLY A 210 6.32 13.63 -9.29
N ARG A 211 6.11 13.51 -7.98
CA ARG A 211 4.92 14.00 -7.26
C ARG A 211 5.22 15.12 -6.27
N VAL A 212 6.45 15.60 -6.21
CA VAL A 212 6.89 16.66 -5.31
C VAL A 212 7.41 17.87 -6.06
N SER A 213 7.38 19.04 -5.43
CA SER A 213 7.79 20.32 -6.06
C SER A 213 9.31 20.46 -6.22
N ARG A 214 10.11 19.82 -5.36
CA ARG A 214 11.56 19.94 -5.34
C ARG A 214 12.26 18.57 -5.33
N PRO A 215 12.13 17.77 -6.42
CA PRO A 215 12.68 16.42 -6.47
C PRO A 215 14.21 16.35 -6.31
N ASN A 216 14.92 17.45 -6.62
CA ASN A 216 16.35 17.56 -6.45
C ASN A 216 16.80 17.66 -4.98
N LYS A 217 15.89 17.92 -4.04
CA LYS A 217 16.15 17.88 -2.60
C LYS A 217 15.99 16.47 -2.01
N LEU A 218 15.34 15.57 -2.74
CA LEU A 218 15.21 14.20 -2.28
C LEU A 218 16.55 13.47 -2.39
N ARG A 219 16.93 12.79 -1.32
CA ARG A 219 18.05 11.86 -1.34
C ARG A 219 17.62 10.58 -2.04
N SER A 220 18.45 10.13 -2.98
CA SER A 220 18.23 8.81 -3.63
C SER A 220 18.23 7.70 -2.58
N ASP A 221 17.45 6.69 -2.87
CA ASP A 221 17.35 5.47 -2.08
C ASP A 221 18.38 4.44 -2.54
N GLU A 222 18.58 3.42 -1.74
CA GLU A 222 19.26 2.19 -2.08
C GLU A 222 18.23 1.06 -2.00
N LEU A 223 18.10 0.29 -3.09
CA LEU A 223 17.16 -0.82 -3.11
C LEU A 223 17.88 -2.09 -2.73
N ILE A 224 17.45 -2.67 -1.61
CA ILE A 224 17.92 -3.95 -1.09
C ILE A 224 16.78 -4.94 -1.18
N ALA A 225 17.08 -6.15 -1.67
CA ALA A 225 16.19 -7.30 -1.61
C ALA A 225 16.84 -8.40 -0.77
N TYR A 226 16.03 -9.27 -0.20
CA TYR A 226 16.51 -10.49 0.48
C TYR A 226 16.03 -11.69 -0.30
N ARG A 227 16.99 -12.55 -0.70
CA ARG A 227 16.71 -13.74 -1.48
C ARG A 227 16.30 -14.86 -0.55
N PRO A 228 15.08 -15.38 -0.70
CA PRO A 228 14.62 -16.51 0.09
C PRO A 228 15.33 -17.80 -0.32
N ALA A 229 15.47 -18.71 0.63
CA ALA A 229 15.98 -20.06 0.38
C ALA A 229 14.88 -20.95 -0.25
N GLY A 230 15.32 -22.02 -0.91
CA GLY A 230 14.44 -23.04 -1.46
C GLY A 230 14.32 -23.04 -2.99
N GLU A 231 13.59 -24.00 -3.49
CA GLU A 231 13.31 -24.16 -4.94
C GLU A 231 12.03 -23.40 -5.29
N LEU A 232 12.19 -22.13 -5.65
CA LEU A 232 11.09 -21.20 -5.91
C LEU A 232 10.72 -21.18 -7.39
N THR A 233 9.40 -21.28 -7.66
CA THR A 233 8.82 -20.99 -8.96
C THR A 233 7.77 -19.89 -8.83
N ARG A 234 7.65 -19.02 -9.84
CA ARG A 234 6.68 -17.95 -9.91
C ARG A 234 5.92 -18.01 -11.22
N TRP A 235 4.61 -18.08 -11.13
CA TRP A 235 3.70 -18.13 -12.28
C TRP A 235 2.76 -16.94 -12.27
N VAL A 236 2.67 -16.25 -13.39
CA VAL A 236 1.63 -15.23 -13.60
C VAL A 236 0.43 -15.93 -14.24
N ILE A 237 -0.76 -15.70 -13.68
CA ILE A 237 -2.01 -16.31 -14.10
C ILE A 237 -2.93 -15.20 -14.63
N GLN A 238 -3.32 -15.31 -15.89
CA GLN A 238 -4.21 -14.37 -16.54
C GLN A 238 -5.70 -14.69 -16.22
N PRO A 239 -6.62 -13.72 -16.33
CA PRO A 239 -8.03 -13.95 -16.04
C PRO A 239 -8.69 -15.08 -16.86
N ASN A 240 -8.13 -15.42 -18.03
CA ASN A 240 -8.59 -16.53 -18.87
C ASN A 240 -7.98 -17.88 -18.48
N GLY A 241 -7.24 -17.97 -17.37
CA GLY A 241 -6.59 -19.17 -16.89
C GLY A 241 -5.22 -19.48 -17.55
N TRP A 242 -4.80 -18.69 -18.58
CA TRP A 242 -3.47 -18.87 -19.15
C TRP A 242 -2.40 -18.49 -18.13
N LYS A 243 -1.39 -19.37 -17.96
CA LYS A 243 -0.29 -19.14 -17.02
C LYS A 243 1.05 -19.28 -17.69
N TYR A 244 2.01 -18.48 -17.24
CA TYR A 244 3.40 -18.54 -17.71
C TYR A 244 4.36 -18.25 -16.56
N GLU A 245 5.50 -18.91 -16.61
CA GLU A 245 6.53 -18.75 -15.60
C GLU A 245 7.28 -17.43 -15.79
N ARG A 246 7.65 -16.81 -14.68
CA ARG A 246 8.49 -15.60 -14.59
C ARG A 246 9.64 -15.88 -13.62
N PRO A 247 10.80 -15.20 -13.76
CA PRO A 247 11.78 -15.17 -12.70
C PRO A 247 11.15 -14.73 -11.38
N PHE A 248 11.61 -15.30 -10.27
CA PHE A 248 11.09 -14.93 -8.95
C PHE A 248 11.30 -13.44 -8.70
N PHE A 249 12.53 -12.93 -8.91
CA PHE A 249 12.81 -11.49 -8.98
C PHE A 249 12.89 -11.06 -10.45
N ASN A 250 12.17 -10.00 -10.78
CA ASN A 250 12.11 -9.43 -12.14
C ASN A 250 13.23 -8.41 -12.35
N TYR A 251 14.49 -8.87 -12.37
CA TYR A 251 15.66 -8.02 -12.49
C TYR A 251 16.41 -8.27 -13.82
N TRP A 252 16.91 -7.21 -14.42
CA TRP A 252 17.86 -7.25 -15.53
C TRP A 252 18.90 -6.13 -15.40
N GLU A 253 20.08 -6.36 -15.90
CA GLU A 253 21.16 -5.38 -15.92
C GLU A 253 20.73 -4.13 -16.73
N GLY A 254 20.93 -2.94 -16.15
CA GLY A 254 20.50 -1.67 -16.78
C GLY A 254 19.02 -1.31 -16.55
N MET A 255 18.36 -2.00 -15.61
CA MET A 255 17.00 -1.61 -15.17
C MET A 255 16.98 -0.15 -14.72
N ASP A 256 15.97 0.63 -15.19
CA ASP A 256 15.82 2.03 -14.86
C ASP A 256 15.64 2.24 -13.35
N ILE A 257 16.41 3.18 -12.79
CA ILE A 257 16.37 3.51 -11.36
C ILE A 257 14.98 3.96 -10.90
N LEU A 258 14.14 4.54 -11.79
CA LEU A 258 12.77 4.97 -11.48
C LEU A 258 11.76 3.83 -11.42
N SER A 259 12.10 2.67 -11.99
CA SER A 259 11.22 1.50 -12.08
C SER A 259 11.72 0.32 -11.25
N LYS A 260 12.81 0.47 -10.53
CA LYS A 260 13.56 -0.63 -9.93
C LYS A 260 12.76 -1.41 -8.87
N TYR A 261 11.76 -0.80 -8.21
CA TYR A 261 10.88 -1.52 -7.27
C TYR A 261 10.15 -2.71 -7.94
N ALA A 262 9.96 -2.67 -9.28
CA ALA A 262 9.38 -3.78 -10.04
C ALA A 262 10.23 -5.06 -10.00
N VAL A 263 11.43 -5.03 -9.40
CA VAL A 263 12.22 -6.24 -9.13
C VAL A 263 11.45 -7.27 -8.30
N PHE A 264 10.63 -6.81 -7.36
CA PHE A 264 9.80 -7.68 -6.52
C PHE A 264 8.57 -8.26 -7.24
N GLY A 265 8.39 -7.96 -8.50
CA GLY A 265 7.24 -8.31 -9.32
C GLY A 265 6.58 -7.07 -9.88
N GLY A 266 5.39 -7.19 -10.38
CA GLY A 266 4.61 -6.07 -10.91
C GLY A 266 3.17 -6.12 -10.40
N ASP A 267 2.29 -5.34 -11.04
CA ASP A 267 0.86 -5.33 -10.78
C ASP A 267 0.15 -6.45 -11.57
N ASP A 268 0.79 -7.66 -11.60
CA ASP A 268 0.18 -8.85 -12.20
C ASP A 268 -1.13 -9.17 -11.48
N PRO A 269 -2.23 -9.42 -12.19
CA PRO A 269 -3.56 -9.62 -11.57
C PRO A 269 -3.60 -10.79 -10.61
N MET A 270 -2.95 -11.89 -10.95
CA MET A 270 -2.81 -13.08 -10.12
C MET A 270 -1.42 -13.69 -10.30
N VAL A 271 -0.80 -14.04 -9.18
CA VAL A 271 0.50 -14.73 -9.17
C VAL A 271 0.40 -15.94 -8.24
N MET A 272 0.99 -17.05 -8.67
CA MET A 272 1.25 -18.22 -7.83
C MET A 272 2.75 -18.35 -7.61
N VAL A 273 3.16 -18.45 -6.36
CA VAL A 273 4.54 -18.75 -5.96
C VAL A 273 4.53 -20.09 -5.23
N CYS A 274 5.43 -20.98 -5.63
CA CYS A 274 5.62 -22.25 -4.95
C CYS A 274 7.06 -22.35 -4.44
N ASN A 275 7.23 -22.87 -3.22
CA ASN A 275 8.49 -23.31 -2.68
C ASN A 275 8.48 -24.84 -2.57
N ALA A 276 9.06 -25.52 -3.55
CA ALA A 276 9.08 -26.98 -3.60
C ALA A 276 9.90 -27.62 -2.46
N SER A 277 10.71 -26.82 -1.75
CA SER A 277 11.43 -27.32 -0.56
C SER A 277 10.54 -27.44 0.69
N LEU A 278 9.28 -26.98 0.63
CA LEU A 278 8.31 -26.96 1.73
C LEU A 278 7.02 -27.73 1.36
N GLU A 279 7.16 -29.02 1.05
CA GLU A 279 6.04 -29.86 0.55
C GLU A 279 4.80 -29.90 1.47
N ASP A 280 5.03 -29.92 2.79
CA ASP A 280 3.98 -30.04 3.82
C ASP A 280 3.59 -28.69 4.45
N ALA A 281 4.14 -27.58 3.96
CA ALA A 281 3.82 -26.26 4.50
C ALA A 281 2.44 -25.77 4.02
N PRO A 282 1.77 -24.92 4.81
CA PRO A 282 0.45 -24.43 4.47
C PRO A 282 0.46 -23.60 3.17
N ALA A 283 -0.73 -23.48 2.57
CA ALA A 283 -0.96 -22.58 1.44
C ALA A 283 -1.71 -21.32 1.90
N CYS A 284 -1.44 -20.19 1.24
CA CYS A 284 -2.21 -18.98 1.48
C CYS A 284 -2.66 -18.28 0.20
N VAL A 285 -3.76 -17.56 0.32
CA VAL A 285 -4.24 -16.57 -0.64
C VAL A 285 -3.99 -15.18 -0.04
N ILE A 286 -3.44 -14.26 -0.83
CA ILE A 286 -3.21 -12.88 -0.42
C ILE A 286 -3.98 -11.95 -1.36
N LEU A 287 -4.94 -11.17 -0.83
CA LEU A 287 -5.48 -10.02 -1.52
C LEU A 287 -4.58 -8.81 -1.24
N ARG A 288 -3.98 -8.26 -2.27
CA ARG A 288 -2.86 -7.34 -2.10
C ARG A 288 -2.87 -6.19 -3.10
N ASP A 289 -2.13 -5.16 -2.75
CA ASP A 289 -1.55 -4.18 -3.68
C ASP A 289 -0.03 -4.36 -3.79
N SER A 290 0.66 -3.37 -4.32
CA SER A 290 2.11 -3.42 -4.55
C SER A 290 2.96 -3.43 -3.27
N PHE A 291 2.41 -3.09 -2.09
CA PHE A 291 3.15 -3.24 -0.83
C PHE A 291 3.52 -4.69 -0.56
N ALA A 292 2.65 -5.65 -0.89
CA ALA A 292 2.95 -7.06 -0.70
C ALA A 292 4.07 -7.60 -1.62
N ASN A 293 4.46 -6.89 -2.67
CA ASN A 293 5.46 -7.39 -3.60
C ASN A 293 6.80 -7.72 -2.92
N CYS A 294 7.30 -6.86 -2.04
CA CYS A 294 8.53 -7.14 -1.28
C CYS A 294 8.30 -7.93 0.02
N PHE A 295 7.03 -8.17 0.41
CA PHE A 295 6.65 -9.02 1.55
C PHE A 295 6.57 -10.50 1.19
N VAL A 296 6.07 -10.83 -0.01
CA VAL A 296 5.91 -12.21 -0.49
C VAL A 296 7.20 -13.03 -0.42
N PRO A 297 8.41 -12.49 -0.74
CA PRO A 297 9.66 -13.24 -0.60
C PRO A 297 9.87 -13.86 0.79
N PHE A 298 9.53 -13.14 1.85
CA PHE A 298 9.64 -13.65 3.23
C PHE A 298 8.63 -14.76 3.51
N LEU A 299 7.39 -14.61 3.04
CA LEU A 299 6.35 -15.63 3.25
C LEU A 299 6.68 -16.97 2.62
N THR A 300 7.49 -17.02 1.54
CA THR A 300 7.93 -18.28 0.93
C THR A 300 8.72 -19.17 1.88
N GLN A 301 9.12 -18.66 3.04
CA GLN A 301 9.84 -19.43 4.07
C GLN A 301 8.89 -20.16 5.03
N ASN A 302 7.60 -19.84 5.01
CA ASN A 302 6.59 -20.45 5.87
C ASN A 302 5.44 -21.12 5.09
N PHE A 303 5.29 -20.75 3.80
CA PHE A 303 4.20 -21.24 2.96
C PHE A 303 4.75 -21.98 1.74
N GLY A 304 4.24 -23.20 1.50
CA GLY A 304 4.60 -24.00 0.32
C GLY A 304 4.01 -23.45 -0.97
N THR A 305 2.80 -22.88 -0.90
CA THR A 305 2.14 -22.22 -2.03
C THR A 305 1.49 -20.92 -1.61
N ILE A 306 1.74 -19.85 -2.37
CA ILE A 306 1.18 -18.53 -2.16
C ILE A 306 0.48 -18.09 -3.43
N TYR A 307 -0.82 -17.78 -3.34
CA TYR A 307 -1.58 -17.17 -4.41
C TYR A 307 -1.81 -15.68 -4.08
N THR A 308 -1.37 -14.77 -4.94
CA THR A 308 -1.65 -13.34 -4.75
C THR A 308 -2.65 -12.85 -5.76
N PHE A 309 -3.62 -12.06 -5.31
CA PHE A 309 -4.62 -11.40 -6.13
C PHE A 309 -4.49 -9.89 -5.97
N ASP A 310 -4.16 -9.18 -7.05
CA ASP A 310 -4.19 -7.74 -7.04
C ASP A 310 -5.64 -7.26 -7.15
N TYR A 311 -6.21 -6.82 -6.04
CA TYR A 311 -7.62 -6.43 -5.98
C TYR A 311 -7.98 -5.28 -6.95
N ARG A 312 -6.99 -4.49 -7.39
CA ARG A 312 -7.19 -3.36 -8.33
C ARG A 312 -7.38 -3.84 -9.77
N THR A 313 -6.72 -4.92 -10.15
CA THR A 313 -6.61 -5.36 -11.56
C THR A 313 -7.20 -6.74 -11.82
N TYR A 314 -7.37 -7.58 -10.79
CA TYR A 314 -7.94 -8.90 -10.95
C TYR A 314 -9.43 -8.85 -11.34
N SER A 315 -9.77 -9.56 -12.42
CA SER A 315 -11.13 -9.65 -12.98
C SER A 315 -11.55 -11.07 -13.37
N GLY A 316 -10.86 -12.07 -12.78
CA GLY A 316 -11.15 -13.48 -13.01
C GLY A 316 -12.27 -14.04 -12.13
N THR A 317 -12.29 -15.35 -11.95
CA THR A 317 -13.24 -16.04 -11.06
C THR A 317 -13.07 -15.58 -9.62
N PRO A 318 -14.15 -15.27 -8.87
CA PRO A 318 -14.06 -14.86 -7.47
C PRO A 318 -13.32 -15.89 -6.60
N VAL A 319 -12.55 -15.42 -5.63
CA VAL A 319 -11.70 -16.28 -4.77
C VAL A 319 -12.51 -17.37 -4.08
N ILE A 320 -13.69 -17.04 -3.51
CA ILE A 320 -14.54 -18.03 -2.82
C ILE A 320 -15.01 -19.18 -3.71
N GLN A 321 -15.03 -18.99 -5.03
CA GLN A 321 -15.41 -20.04 -6.00
C GLN A 321 -14.21 -20.91 -6.40
N GLN A 322 -13.00 -20.56 -5.99
CA GLN A 322 -11.76 -21.26 -6.31
C GLN A 322 -11.18 -22.03 -5.12
N LEU A 323 -11.82 -22.01 -3.96
CA LEU A 323 -11.24 -22.57 -2.71
C LEU A 323 -10.93 -24.07 -2.81
N GLU A 324 -11.75 -24.85 -3.55
CA GLU A 324 -11.49 -26.28 -3.78
C GLU A 324 -10.23 -26.54 -4.62
N GLU A 325 -9.90 -25.61 -5.53
CA GLU A 325 -8.71 -25.67 -6.38
C GLU A 325 -7.49 -25.14 -5.65
N LEU A 326 -7.60 -23.95 -5.01
CA LEU A 326 -6.49 -23.27 -4.35
C LEU A 326 -6.12 -23.89 -3.01
N LYS A 327 -7.10 -24.51 -2.32
CA LYS A 327 -6.96 -25.16 -1.00
C LYS A 327 -6.13 -24.35 0.00
N PRO A 328 -6.44 -23.06 0.24
CA PRO A 328 -5.67 -22.25 1.16
C PRO A 328 -6.00 -22.61 2.60
N ASP A 329 -4.99 -22.60 3.47
CA ASP A 329 -5.17 -22.63 4.93
C ASP A 329 -5.45 -21.22 5.48
N TYR A 330 -4.97 -20.19 4.77
CA TYR A 330 -5.10 -18.79 5.14
C TYR A 330 -5.53 -17.91 3.98
N ILE A 331 -6.39 -16.92 4.27
CA ILE A 331 -6.68 -15.81 3.36
C ILE A 331 -6.24 -14.51 4.05
N ILE A 332 -5.19 -13.88 3.53
CA ILE A 332 -4.58 -12.68 4.09
C ILE A 332 -5.04 -11.47 3.27
N LEU A 333 -5.67 -10.50 3.92
CA LEU A 333 -6.03 -9.22 3.30
C LEU A 333 -4.98 -8.19 3.69
N MET A 334 -4.28 -7.67 2.70
CA MET A 334 -3.11 -6.82 2.85
C MET A 334 -3.18 -5.57 1.97
N PRO A 335 -4.28 -4.78 2.03
CA PRO A 335 -4.29 -3.45 1.45
C PRO A 335 -3.45 -2.52 2.32
N TYR A 336 -2.63 -1.65 1.72
CA TYR A 336 -1.98 -0.63 2.54
C TYR A 336 -3.02 0.32 3.15
N ILE A 337 -2.72 0.86 4.30
CA ILE A 337 -3.72 1.53 5.16
C ILE A 337 -4.45 2.69 4.45
N THR A 338 -3.78 3.41 3.55
CA THR A 338 -4.40 4.48 2.75
C THR A 338 -5.40 3.92 1.72
N ALA A 339 -5.21 2.68 1.23
CA ALA A 339 -6.17 2.05 0.32
C ALA A 339 -7.49 1.68 1.02
N ILE A 340 -7.47 1.46 2.33
CA ILE A 340 -8.68 1.25 3.14
C ILE A 340 -9.52 2.54 3.17
N GLU A 341 -8.87 3.71 3.07
CA GLU A 341 -9.50 5.02 3.00
C GLU A 341 -9.98 5.41 1.59
N ASP A 342 -9.58 4.65 0.56
CA ASP A 342 -10.05 4.86 -0.80
C ASP A 342 -11.49 4.34 -0.94
N LEU A 343 -12.41 5.21 -1.34
CA LEU A 343 -13.82 4.87 -1.56
C LEU A 343 -14.03 3.68 -2.50
N MET A 344 -13.05 3.39 -3.37
CA MET A 344 -13.09 2.24 -4.29
C MET A 344 -12.52 0.95 -3.67
N GLY A 345 -11.76 1.04 -2.59
CA GLY A 345 -11.09 -0.12 -1.97
C GLY A 345 -12.04 -1.25 -1.59
N PRO A 346 -13.08 -1.02 -0.75
CA PRO A 346 -14.00 -2.05 -0.31
C PRO A 346 -14.76 -2.73 -1.47
N GLU A 347 -15.12 -1.96 -2.50
CA GLU A 347 -15.77 -2.50 -3.71
C GLU A 347 -14.86 -3.46 -4.46
N TYR A 348 -13.59 -3.13 -4.60
CA TYR A 348 -12.61 -3.99 -5.26
C TYR A 348 -12.39 -5.30 -4.51
N PHE A 349 -12.26 -5.26 -3.17
CA PHE A 349 -12.14 -6.46 -2.35
C PHE A 349 -13.37 -7.35 -2.47
N SER A 350 -14.55 -6.78 -2.36
CA SER A 350 -15.82 -7.49 -2.48
C SER A 350 -15.96 -8.16 -3.84
N ARG A 351 -15.58 -7.48 -4.92
CA ARG A 351 -15.59 -8.02 -6.28
C ARG A 351 -14.62 -9.21 -6.42
N VAL A 352 -13.39 -9.09 -5.94
CA VAL A 352 -12.39 -10.16 -6.06
C VAL A 352 -12.76 -11.36 -5.20
N LEU A 353 -13.29 -11.14 -4.01
CA LEU A 353 -13.69 -12.20 -3.10
C LEU A 353 -14.97 -12.91 -3.56
N PHE A 354 -16.01 -12.15 -3.86
CA PHE A 354 -17.37 -12.65 -4.02
C PHE A 354 -17.94 -12.50 -5.44
N GLY A 355 -17.30 -11.73 -6.31
CA GLY A 355 -17.80 -11.40 -7.66
C GLY A 355 -18.91 -10.34 -7.69
N GLN A 356 -19.25 -9.75 -6.55
CA GLN A 356 -20.30 -8.73 -6.41
C GLN A 356 -19.98 -7.80 -5.26
N GLN A 357 -20.63 -6.62 -5.24
CA GLN A 357 -20.61 -5.76 -4.06
C GLN A 357 -21.36 -6.41 -2.90
N ILE A 358 -20.76 -6.34 -1.72
CA ILE A 358 -21.43 -6.58 -0.45
C ILE A 358 -21.66 -5.20 0.15
N GLY A 359 -22.91 -4.78 0.19
CA GLY A 359 -23.32 -3.49 0.74
C GLY A 359 -24.18 -3.67 1.96
#